data_2d7f6f505b0be9d32c5d10056a8ac36b
#
_entry.id   2d7f6f505b0be9d32c5d10056a8ac36b
#
_cell.length_a   1.000
_cell.length_b   1.000
_cell.length_c   1.000
_cell.angle_alpha   90.00
_cell.angle_beta   90.00
_cell.angle_gamma   90.00
#
_symmetry.space_group_name_H-M   'P 1'
#
loop_
_entity.id
_entity.type
_entity.pdbx_description
1 polymer ?
#
loop_
_entity_poly.entity_id
_entity_poly.type
_entity_poly.pdbx_seq_one_letter_code
_entity_poly.pdbx_strand_id
1 'polypeptide(L)'
;ALSSAASDVYKRQIMQITLMQGILLAIMTIIVGLDFFVEAFFVFRPLMVSTFTGIILGDVVLGLKVGALIELAFAGLTPAGGTQPPNPVFAGLMGTVLAYTTGCQPSAALGLCLPFSFLGQYLILFYYSAFSFFMGKADKAASEADMGAIAKINLTTMAIVSISYGVVAFLCTYVAQEPMKMLSLIHISEPTRHAQIS
;
A
#
# COMPACT_ATOMS: atom_id res chain seq x y z
N ALA A 1 1.37 -39.30 5.31
CA ALA A 1 0.30 -38.28 5.08
C ALA A 1 0.12 -37.32 6.26
N LEU A 2 0.19 -37.79 7.52
CA LEU A 2 0.11 -36.96 8.73
C LEU A 2 1.36 -36.07 8.93
N SER A 3 2.53 -36.52 8.51
CA SER A 3 3.78 -35.75 8.56
C SER A 3 3.77 -34.54 7.56
N SER A 4 3.17 -34.72 6.39
CA SER A 4 3.02 -33.64 5.39
C SER A 4 2.06 -32.56 5.87
N ALA A 5 0.91 -32.95 6.41
CA ALA A 5 -0.08 -32.01 6.93
C ALA A 5 0.45 -31.23 8.17
N ALA A 6 1.19 -31.89 9.06
CA ALA A 6 1.83 -31.23 10.19
C ALA A 6 2.96 -30.28 9.75
N SER A 7 3.72 -30.65 8.71
CA SER A 7 4.73 -29.79 8.08
C SER A 7 4.10 -28.57 7.41
N ASP A 8 2.95 -28.72 6.77
CA ASP A 8 2.24 -27.62 6.13
C ASP A 8 1.55 -26.68 7.14
N VAL A 9 1.11 -27.25 8.28
CA VAL A 9 0.60 -26.45 9.42
C VAL A 9 1.74 -25.70 10.12
N TYR A 10 2.92 -26.32 10.25
CA TYR A 10 4.10 -25.70 10.85
C TYR A 10 4.74 -24.61 9.94
N LYS A 11 4.60 -24.76 8.62
CA LYS A 11 5.01 -23.73 7.64
C LYS A 11 4.10 -22.50 7.61
N ARG A 12 2.91 -22.55 8.20
CA ARG A 12 2.07 -21.39 8.47
C ARG A 12 2.51 -20.66 9.75
N GLN A 13 3.80 -20.60 9.97
CA GLN A 13 4.33 -19.75 11.02
C GLN A 13 4.00 -18.32 10.62
N ILE A 14 3.04 -17.70 11.33
CA ILE A 14 2.63 -16.32 11.14
C ILE A 14 3.89 -15.46 11.26
N MET A 15 4.41 -15.01 10.11
CA MET A 15 5.61 -14.20 10.08
C MET A 15 5.25 -12.80 10.58
N GLN A 16 6.01 -12.29 11.55
CA GLN A 16 5.82 -10.95 12.06
C GLN A 16 6.73 -9.97 11.34
N ILE A 17 6.23 -8.78 11.09
CA ILE A 17 7.03 -7.66 10.60
C ILE A 17 7.90 -7.17 11.76
N THR A 18 9.20 -7.19 11.60
CA THR A 18 10.13 -6.61 12.56
C THR A 18 10.10 -5.08 12.50
N LEU A 19 10.49 -4.43 13.59
CA LEU A 19 10.56 -2.97 13.61
C LEU A 19 11.42 -2.42 12.46
N MET A 20 12.56 -3.07 12.17
CA MET A 20 13.45 -2.66 11.09
C MET A 20 12.75 -2.77 9.73
N GLN A 21 12.05 -3.88 9.46
CA GLN A 21 11.26 -4.03 8.24
C GLN A 21 10.15 -2.98 8.15
N GLY A 22 9.45 -2.69 9.24
CA GLY A 22 8.44 -1.64 9.28
C GLY A 22 9.00 -0.25 8.93
N ILE A 23 10.18 0.09 9.46
CA ILE A 23 10.88 1.35 9.14
C ILE A 23 11.30 1.37 7.66
N LEU A 24 11.87 0.28 7.13
CA LEU A 24 12.28 0.19 5.73
C LEU A 24 11.08 0.30 4.78
N LEU A 25 9.95 -0.34 5.12
CA LEU A 25 8.71 -0.22 4.36
C LEU A 25 8.17 1.22 4.39
N ALA A 26 8.24 1.90 5.51
CA ALA A 26 7.86 3.31 5.61
C ALA A 26 8.74 4.22 4.75
N ILE A 27 10.07 4.05 4.79
CA ILE A 27 11.01 4.82 3.97
C ILE A 27 10.76 4.54 2.48
N MET A 28 10.60 3.28 2.10
CA MET A 28 10.25 2.90 0.72
C MET A 28 8.96 3.58 0.28
N THR A 29 7.93 3.59 1.15
CA THR A 29 6.63 4.20 0.83
C THR A 29 6.70 5.73 0.75
N ILE A 30 7.60 6.40 1.49
CA ILE A 30 7.88 7.84 1.33
C ILE A 30 8.40 8.11 -0.09
N ILE A 31 9.36 7.32 -0.56
CA ILE A 31 9.97 7.50 -1.88
C ILE A 31 8.95 7.22 -3.00
N VAL A 32 8.22 6.12 -2.88
CA VAL A 32 7.19 5.74 -3.85
C VAL A 32 6.00 6.70 -3.84
N GLY A 33 5.62 7.18 -2.65
CA GLY A 33 4.57 8.19 -2.49
C GLY A 33 4.95 9.52 -3.15
N LEU A 34 6.23 9.90 -3.10
CA LEU A 34 6.72 11.07 -3.83
C LEU A 34 6.59 10.87 -5.34
N ASP A 35 7.03 9.71 -5.86
CA ASP A 35 6.94 9.38 -7.29
C ASP A 35 5.48 9.28 -7.77
N PHE A 36 4.55 8.88 -6.91
CA PHE A 36 3.12 8.84 -7.23
C PHE A 36 2.54 10.21 -7.63
N PHE A 37 3.07 11.31 -7.09
CA PHE A 37 2.63 12.67 -7.41
C PHE A 37 3.48 13.34 -8.48
N VAL A 38 4.73 12.90 -8.66
CA VAL A 38 5.64 13.44 -9.68
C VAL A 38 5.52 12.67 -11.00
N GLU A 39 5.14 11.39 -10.92
CA GLU A 39 5.02 10.46 -12.06
C GLU A 39 6.28 10.40 -12.94
N ALA A 40 7.45 10.47 -12.29
CA ALA A 40 8.72 10.53 -13.00
C ALA A 40 9.28 9.14 -13.36
N PHE A 41 9.18 8.18 -12.43
CA PHE A 41 9.80 6.86 -12.54
C PHE A 41 8.80 5.72 -12.59
N PHE A 42 7.53 5.97 -12.29
CA PHE A 42 6.45 4.98 -12.24
C PHE A 42 6.71 3.83 -11.25
N VAL A 43 7.54 4.07 -10.23
CA VAL A 43 7.82 3.08 -9.17
C VAL A 43 6.63 2.89 -8.22
N PHE A 44 5.63 3.75 -8.29
CA PHE A 44 4.36 3.63 -7.55
C PHE A 44 3.43 2.52 -8.07
N ARG A 45 3.76 1.90 -9.22
CA ARG A 45 2.97 0.80 -9.79
C ARG A 45 2.95 -0.39 -8.82
N PRO A 46 1.81 -1.10 -8.67
CA PRO A 46 1.69 -2.21 -7.73
C PRO A 46 2.77 -3.27 -7.87
N LEU A 47 3.16 -3.60 -9.09
CA LEU A 47 4.23 -4.58 -9.35
C LEU A 47 5.55 -4.14 -8.73
N MET A 48 5.93 -2.87 -8.88
CA MET A 48 7.18 -2.32 -8.34
C MET A 48 7.13 -2.25 -6.82
N VAL A 49 6.05 -1.69 -6.26
CA VAL A 49 5.86 -1.58 -4.81
C VAL A 49 5.89 -2.95 -4.15
N SER A 50 5.17 -3.93 -4.70
CA SER A 50 5.14 -5.30 -4.18
C SER A 50 6.50 -5.96 -4.26
N THR A 51 7.26 -5.74 -5.33
CA THR A 51 8.61 -6.27 -5.49
C THR A 51 9.56 -5.70 -4.44
N PHE A 52 9.56 -4.38 -4.23
CA PHE A 52 10.36 -3.73 -3.18
C PHE A 52 9.95 -4.19 -1.79
N THR A 53 8.64 -4.34 -1.55
CA THR A 53 8.14 -4.92 -0.30
C THR A 53 8.66 -6.34 -0.11
N GLY A 54 8.62 -7.18 -1.15
CA GLY A 54 9.15 -8.54 -1.11
C GLY A 54 10.66 -8.60 -0.83
N ILE A 55 11.45 -7.66 -1.40
CA ILE A 55 12.88 -7.54 -1.11
C ILE A 55 13.11 -7.24 0.38
N ILE A 56 12.37 -6.27 0.94
CA ILE A 56 12.51 -5.88 2.35
C ILE A 56 12.10 -7.03 3.29
N LEU A 57 11.08 -7.79 2.91
CA LEU A 57 10.59 -8.94 3.70
C LEU A 57 11.43 -10.21 3.50
N GLY A 58 12.29 -10.27 2.47
CA GLY A 58 13.12 -11.43 2.16
C GLY A 58 12.44 -12.50 1.29
N ASP A 59 11.30 -12.18 0.67
CA ASP A 59 10.61 -13.05 -0.29
C ASP A 59 10.22 -12.26 -1.56
N VAL A 60 11.18 -12.10 -2.44
CA VAL A 60 11.01 -11.36 -3.71
C VAL A 60 10.02 -12.06 -4.64
N VAL A 61 10.01 -13.40 -4.63
CA VAL A 61 9.12 -14.20 -5.49
C VAL A 61 7.66 -13.99 -5.10
N LEU A 62 7.38 -13.94 -3.79
CA LEU A 62 6.05 -13.59 -3.28
C LEU A 62 5.65 -12.19 -3.73
N GLY A 63 6.55 -11.20 -3.55
CA GLY A 63 6.32 -9.81 -3.98
C GLY A 63 5.96 -9.71 -5.47
N LEU A 64 6.72 -10.39 -6.33
CA LEU A 64 6.46 -10.42 -7.78
C LEU A 64 5.09 -11.06 -8.11
N LYS A 65 4.75 -12.20 -7.49
CA LYS A 65 3.47 -12.88 -7.74
C LYS A 65 2.28 -12.04 -7.31
N VAL A 66 2.33 -11.47 -6.12
CA VAL A 66 1.27 -10.59 -5.60
C VAL A 66 1.18 -9.32 -6.44
N GLY A 67 2.32 -8.70 -6.71
CA GLY A 67 2.40 -7.48 -7.51
C GLY A 67 1.85 -7.64 -8.92
N ALA A 68 2.15 -8.75 -9.60
CA ALA A 68 1.63 -9.03 -10.93
C ALA A 68 0.10 -9.14 -10.95
N LEU A 69 -0.48 -9.81 -9.95
CA LEU A 69 -1.95 -9.94 -9.83
C LEU A 69 -2.62 -8.59 -9.54
N ILE A 70 -2.06 -7.80 -8.62
CA ILE A 70 -2.59 -6.48 -8.28
C ILE A 70 -2.42 -5.52 -9.48
N GLU A 71 -1.28 -5.57 -10.18
CA GLU A 71 -1.05 -4.77 -11.37
C GLU A 71 -2.09 -5.03 -12.45
N LEU A 72 -2.42 -6.31 -12.70
CA LEU A 72 -3.45 -6.70 -13.66
C LEU A 72 -4.86 -6.25 -13.22
N ALA A 73 -5.16 -6.37 -11.92
CA ALA A 73 -6.45 -5.94 -11.38
C ALA A 73 -6.63 -4.42 -11.40
N PHE A 74 -5.52 -3.66 -11.28
CA PHE A 74 -5.52 -2.21 -11.30
C PHE A 74 -5.22 -1.63 -12.70
N ALA A 75 -5.03 -2.49 -13.72
CA ALA A 75 -4.81 -2.06 -15.09
C ALA A 75 -6.01 -1.25 -15.59
N GLY A 76 -5.74 -0.04 -16.11
CA GLY A 76 -6.77 0.86 -16.60
C GLY A 76 -7.52 1.68 -15.54
N LEU A 77 -7.23 1.50 -14.26
CA LEU A 77 -7.74 2.38 -13.22
C LEU A 77 -6.97 3.70 -13.23
N THR A 78 -7.52 4.69 -13.91
CA THR A 78 -6.97 6.05 -13.99
C THR A 78 -7.96 7.06 -13.43
N PRO A 79 -7.49 8.17 -12.80
CA PRO A 79 -8.37 9.25 -12.40
C PRO A 79 -9.11 9.82 -13.61
N ALA A 80 -10.44 9.81 -13.59
CA ALA A 80 -11.26 10.33 -14.67
C ALA A 80 -12.50 11.04 -14.11
N GLY A 81 -12.82 12.21 -14.63
CA GLY A 81 -14.02 12.96 -14.25
C GLY A 81 -14.10 13.33 -12.77
N GLY A 82 -12.96 13.51 -12.09
CA GLY A 82 -12.90 13.83 -10.66
C GLY A 82 -13.04 12.61 -9.74
N THR A 83 -13.15 11.39 -10.31
CA THR A 83 -13.18 10.16 -9.52
C THR A 83 -11.77 9.67 -9.29
N GLN A 84 -11.39 9.53 -8.02
CA GLN A 84 -10.10 8.97 -7.64
C GLN A 84 -10.22 7.45 -7.51
N PRO A 85 -9.40 6.65 -8.23
CA PRO A 85 -9.37 5.21 -8.09
C PRO A 85 -8.71 4.78 -6.77
N PRO A 86 -8.87 3.50 -6.36
CA PRO A 86 -8.15 2.94 -5.24
C PRO A 86 -6.63 3.11 -5.40
N ASN A 87 -5.93 3.36 -4.29
CA ASN A 87 -4.51 3.70 -4.33
C ASN A 87 -3.62 2.49 -4.65
N PRO A 88 -2.82 2.53 -5.73
CA PRO A 88 -1.98 1.41 -6.15
C PRO A 88 -0.81 1.14 -5.19
N VAL A 89 -0.28 2.17 -4.53
CA VAL A 89 0.86 2.05 -3.59
C VAL A 89 0.45 1.20 -2.39
N PHE A 90 -0.67 1.55 -1.74
CA PHE A 90 -1.17 0.78 -0.60
C PHE A 90 -1.68 -0.60 -0.99
N ALA A 91 -2.20 -0.77 -2.22
CA ALA A 91 -2.56 -2.08 -2.73
C ALA A 91 -1.33 -3.01 -2.82
N GLY A 92 -0.26 -2.57 -3.47
CA GLY A 92 0.97 -3.34 -3.63
C GLY A 92 1.67 -3.63 -2.30
N LEU A 93 1.81 -2.60 -1.45
CA LEU A 93 2.41 -2.72 -0.12
C LEU A 93 1.65 -3.74 0.73
N MET A 94 0.36 -3.49 0.98
CA MET A 94 -0.42 -4.28 1.91
C MET A 94 -0.77 -5.66 1.37
N GLY A 95 -0.97 -5.81 0.06
CA GLY A 95 -1.14 -7.12 -0.55
C GLY A 95 0.06 -8.03 -0.28
N THR A 96 1.27 -7.53 -0.44
CA THR A 96 2.49 -8.30 -0.19
C THR A 96 2.71 -8.55 1.31
N VAL A 97 2.51 -7.54 2.16
CA VAL A 97 2.63 -7.68 3.62
C VAL A 97 1.64 -8.71 4.15
N LEU A 98 0.39 -8.67 3.71
CA LEU A 98 -0.64 -9.63 4.14
C LEU A 98 -0.34 -11.04 3.63
N ALA A 99 0.07 -11.21 2.37
CA ALA A 99 0.49 -12.52 1.86
C ALA A 99 1.65 -13.10 2.67
N TYR A 100 2.65 -12.27 2.99
CA TYR A 100 3.80 -12.67 3.78
C TYR A 100 3.45 -13.05 5.22
N THR A 101 2.67 -12.21 5.90
CA THR A 101 2.37 -12.41 7.34
C THR A 101 1.34 -13.50 7.58
N THR A 102 0.40 -13.71 6.67
CA THR A 102 -0.67 -14.71 6.83
C THR A 102 -0.42 -16.01 6.09
N GLY A 103 0.56 -16.03 5.17
CA GLY A 103 0.81 -17.17 4.29
C GLY A 103 -0.33 -17.45 3.31
N CYS A 104 -1.20 -16.47 3.05
CA CYS A 104 -2.31 -16.66 2.12
C CYS A 104 -1.84 -16.71 0.67
N GLN A 105 -2.68 -17.29 -0.19
CA GLN A 105 -2.42 -17.31 -1.63
C GLN A 105 -2.39 -15.88 -2.20
N PRO A 106 -1.57 -15.59 -3.21
CA PRO A 106 -1.51 -14.25 -3.85
C PRO A 106 -2.86 -13.75 -4.34
N SER A 107 -3.75 -14.63 -4.79
CA SER A 107 -5.12 -14.30 -5.20
C SER A 107 -6.00 -13.82 -4.02
N ALA A 108 -5.83 -14.40 -2.84
CA ALA A 108 -6.53 -13.95 -1.63
C ALA A 108 -5.98 -12.60 -1.15
N ALA A 109 -4.67 -12.38 -1.28
CA ALA A 109 -4.03 -11.10 -0.93
C ALA A 109 -4.58 -9.93 -1.75
N LEU A 110 -4.98 -10.15 -3.01
CA LEU A 110 -5.66 -9.16 -3.84
C LEU A 110 -6.96 -8.65 -3.18
N GLY A 111 -7.79 -9.54 -2.66
CA GLY A 111 -9.01 -9.13 -1.93
C GLY A 111 -8.70 -8.41 -0.63
N LEU A 112 -7.73 -8.92 0.13
CA LEU A 112 -7.35 -8.38 1.43
C LEU A 112 -6.67 -7.00 1.35
N CYS A 113 -6.05 -6.63 0.23
CA CYS A 113 -5.42 -5.32 0.07
C CYS A 113 -6.42 -4.18 -0.23
N LEU A 114 -7.63 -4.49 -0.68
CA LEU A 114 -8.61 -3.48 -1.11
C LEU A 114 -8.96 -2.46 -0.02
N PRO A 115 -9.24 -2.82 1.25
CA PRO A 115 -9.50 -1.83 2.29
C PRO A 115 -8.37 -0.83 2.46
N PHE A 116 -7.12 -1.26 2.33
CA PHE A 116 -5.95 -0.39 2.45
C PHE A 116 -5.75 0.48 1.21
N SER A 117 -6.09 -0.01 0.03
CA SER A 117 -6.09 0.81 -1.18
C SER A 117 -7.16 1.91 -1.13
N PHE A 118 -8.32 1.62 -0.55
CA PHE A 118 -9.35 2.63 -0.27
C PHE A 118 -8.90 3.63 0.80
N LEU A 119 -8.20 3.17 1.85
CA LEU A 119 -7.59 4.08 2.83
C LEU A 119 -6.66 5.09 2.15
N GLY A 120 -5.79 4.63 1.26
CA GLY A 120 -4.92 5.49 0.46
C GLY A 120 -5.69 6.42 -0.49
N GLN A 121 -6.79 5.97 -1.08
CA GLN A 121 -7.68 6.81 -1.89
C GLN A 121 -8.30 7.95 -1.06
N TYR A 122 -8.84 7.65 0.14
CA TYR A 122 -9.39 8.67 1.02
C TYR A 122 -8.33 9.66 1.50
N LEU A 123 -7.10 9.22 1.69
CA LEU A 123 -5.99 10.09 2.03
C LEU A 123 -5.72 11.11 0.92
N ILE A 124 -5.78 10.71 -0.36
CA ILE A 124 -5.66 11.62 -1.50
C ILE A 124 -6.83 12.62 -1.54
N LEU A 125 -8.06 12.15 -1.35
CA LEU A 125 -9.23 13.02 -1.31
C LEU A 125 -9.13 14.07 -0.18
N PHE A 126 -8.58 13.65 0.96
CA PHE A 126 -8.30 14.57 2.06
C PHE A 126 -7.28 15.64 1.65
N TYR A 127 -6.22 15.30 0.92
CA TYR A 127 -5.26 16.30 0.43
C TYR A 127 -5.88 17.29 -0.55
N TYR A 128 -6.75 16.85 -1.44
CA TYR A 128 -7.44 17.76 -2.35
C TYR A 128 -8.25 18.83 -1.59
N SER A 129 -8.86 18.43 -0.49
CA SER A 129 -9.58 19.38 0.37
C SER A 129 -8.62 20.24 1.22
N ALA A 130 -7.67 19.62 1.91
CA ALA A 130 -6.76 20.31 2.84
C ALA A 130 -5.82 21.30 2.13
N PHE A 131 -5.36 20.97 0.91
CA PHE A 131 -4.42 21.81 0.18
C PHE A 131 -5.08 23.04 -0.47
N SER A 132 -6.40 23.12 -0.50
CA SER A 132 -7.10 24.35 -0.90
C SER A 132 -6.64 25.57 -0.08
N PHE A 133 -6.20 25.36 1.17
CA PHE A 133 -5.60 26.41 2.01
C PHE A 133 -4.31 27.01 1.42
N PHE A 134 -3.55 26.24 0.65
CA PHE A 134 -2.33 26.72 0.00
C PHE A 134 -2.60 27.48 -1.31
N MET A 135 -3.79 27.31 -1.92
CA MET A 135 -4.11 27.89 -3.23
C MET A 135 -4.04 29.42 -3.20
N GLY A 136 -4.62 30.07 -2.18
CA GLY A 136 -4.56 31.53 -2.07
C GLY A 136 -3.13 32.05 -1.93
N LYS A 137 -2.23 31.31 -1.31
CA LYS A 137 -0.81 31.67 -1.22
C LYS A 137 -0.10 31.47 -2.56
N ALA A 138 -0.46 30.41 -3.28
CA ALA A 138 0.08 30.11 -4.61
C ALA A 138 -0.37 31.19 -5.63
N ASP A 139 -1.64 31.57 -5.61
CA ASP A 139 -2.18 32.62 -6.48
C ASP A 139 -1.49 34.00 -6.25
N LYS A 140 -1.24 34.33 -4.97
CA LYS A 140 -0.50 35.56 -4.63
C LYS A 140 0.95 35.47 -5.14
N ALA A 141 1.66 34.36 -4.89
CA ALA A 141 3.02 34.18 -5.37
C ALA A 141 3.09 34.23 -6.91
N ALA A 142 2.07 33.68 -7.59
CA ALA A 142 1.97 33.74 -9.06
C ALA A 142 1.75 35.14 -9.57
N SER A 143 0.88 35.94 -8.90
CA SER A 143 0.63 37.34 -9.28
C SER A 143 1.85 38.26 -9.09
N GLU A 144 2.71 37.92 -8.13
CA GLU A 144 3.96 38.62 -7.84
C GLU A 144 5.15 38.05 -8.64
N ALA A 145 4.94 37.02 -9.47
CA ALA A 145 5.96 36.25 -10.21
C ALA A 145 7.09 35.72 -9.29
N ASP A 146 6.75 35.41 -8.01
CA ASP A 146 7.70 34.86 -7.04
C ASP A 146 7.83 33.34 -7.22
N MET A 147 8.78 32.94 -8.07
CA MET A 147 9.09 31.53 -8.33
C MET A 147 9.61 30.82 -7.09
N GLY A 148 10.27 31.52 -6.16
CA GLY A 148 10.77 30.95 -4.91
C GLY A 148 9.63 30.54 -3.97
N ALA A 149 8.63 31.40 -3.84
CA ALA A 149 7.43 31.09 -3.04
C ALA A 149 6.64 29.93 -3.64
N ILE A 150 6.45 29.89 -4.97
CA ILE A 150 5.78 28.77 -5.67
C ILE A 150 6.52 27.45 -5.42
N ALA A 151 7.85 27.42 -5.62
CA ALA A 151 8.67 26.24 -5.39
C ALA A 151 8.57 25.76 -3.93
N LYS A 152 8.60 26.70 -2.98
CA LYS A 152 8.48 26.37 -1.55
C LYS A 152 7.13 25.75 -1.20
N ILE A 153 6.03 26.28 -1.74
CA ILE A 153 4.68 25.71 -1.54
C ILE A 153 4.64 24.30 -2.11
N ASN A 154 5.11 24.09 -3.33
CA ASN A 154 5.11 22.79 -3.99
C ASN A 154 5.93 21.76 -3.21
N LEU A 155 7.19 22.08 -2.85
CA LEU A 155 8.03 21.20 -2.05
C LEU A 155 7.43 20.88 -0.68
N THR A 156 6.77 21.85 -0.04
CA THR A 156 6.12 21.64 1.25
C THR A 156 4.94 20.66 1.14
N THR A 157 4.07 20.82 0.14
CA THR A 157 2.93 19.93 -0.07
C THR A 157 3.40 18.52 -0.45
N MET A 158 4.42 18.39 -1.30
CA MET A 158 5.04 17.10 -1.64
C MET A 158 5.63 16.41 -0.40
N ALA A 159 6.34 17.15 0.45
CA ALA A 159 6.89 16.60 1.69
C ALA A 159 5.79 16.12 2.65
N ILE A 160 4.72 16.89 2.83
CA ILE A 160 3.57 16.51 3.66
C ILE A 160 2.97 15.19 3.17
N VAL A 161 2.72 15.08 1.88
CA VAL A 161 2.15 13.86 1.29
C VAL A 161 3.08 12.67 1.47
N SER A 162 4.35 12.80 1.09
CA SER A 162 5.31 11.69 1.14
C SER A 162 5.52 11.18 2.57
N ILE A 163 5.69 12.09 3.53
CA ILE A 163 5.86 11.73 4.94
C ILE A 163 4.60 11.04 5.49
N SER A 164 3.42 11.56 5.16
CA SER A 164 2.17 10.95 5.63
C SER A 164 1.94 9.55 5.04
N TYR A 165 2.35 9.30 3.78
CA TYR A 165 2.36 7.96 3.20
C TYR A 165 3.25 7.01 4.01
N GLY A 166 4.45 7.42 4.37
CA GLY A 166 5.35 6.65 5.21
C GLY A 166 4.79 6.36 6.61
N VAL A 167 4.18 7.38 7.25
CA VAL A 167 3.55 7.22 8.56
C VAL A 167 2.39 6.22 8.49
N VAL A 168 1.49 6.36 7.52
CA VAL A 168 0.37 5.43 7.34
C VAL A 168 0.87 4.03 7.01
N ALA A 169 1.88 3.90 6.14
CA ALA A 169 2.50 2.61 5.84
C ALA A 169 3.07 1.95 7.11
N PHE A 170 3.81 2.68 7.94
CA PHE A 170 4.34 2.16 9.19
C PHE A 170 3.24 1.70 10.14
N LEU A 171 2.20 2.51 10.31
CA LEU A 171 1.05 2.15 11.15
C LEU A 171 0.34 0.89 10.64
N CYS A 172 0.10 0.77 9.34
CA CYS A 172 -0.56 -0.38 8.76
C CYS A 172 0.31 -1.65 8.78
N THR A 173 1.61 -1.53 8.50
CA THR A 173 2.47 -2.72 8.38
C THR A 173 3.00 -3.21 9.70
N TYR A 174 3.38 -2.33 10.62
CA TYR A 174 3.99 -2.69 11.89
C TYR A 174 3.01 -2.63 13.06
N VAL A 175 2.29 -1.52 13.24
CA VAL A 175 1.43 -1.34 14.43
C VAL A 175 0.15 -2.15 14.32
N ALA A 176 -0.46 -2.21 13.14
CA ALA A 176 -1.73 -2.90 12.92
C ALA A 176 -1.59 -4.39 12.58
N GLN A 177 -0.40 -4.98 12.65
CA GLN A 177 -0.19 -6.37 12.25
C GLN A 177 -1.00 -7.39 13.09
N GLU A 178 -1.24 -7.14 14.36
CA GLU A 178 -2.06 -8.03 15.20
C GLU A 178 -3.55 -7.99 14.83
N PRO A 179 -4.22 -6.83 14.72
CA PRO A 179 -5.59 -6.76 14.22
C PRO A 179 -5.77 -7.36 12.81
N MET A 180 -4.77 -7.19 11.93
CA MET A 180 -4.84 -7.71 10.56
C MET A 180 -4.80 -9.24 10.49
N LYS A 181 -4.10 -9.91 11.40
CA LYS A 181 -4.13 -11.37 11.52
C LYS A 181 -5.54 -11.88 11.84
N MET A 182 -6.27 -11.20 12.71
CA MET A 182 -7.65 -11.57 13.03
C MET A 182 -8.57 -11.42 11.82
N LEU A 183 -8.43 -10.36 11.03
CA LEU A 183 -9.20 -10.13 9.81
C LEU A 183 -8.94 -11.23 8.75
N SER A 184 -7.70 -11.64 8.57
CA SER A 184 -7.35 -12.69 7.61
C SER A 184 -7.90 -14.06 8.03
N LEU A 185 -7.93 -14.37 9.33
CA LEU A 185 -8.50 -15.61 9.85
C LEU A 185 -10.00 -15.70 9.59
N ILE A 186 -10.73 -14.61 9.70
CA ILE A 186 -12.17 -14.55 9.41
C ILE A 186 -12.43 -14.82 7.93
N HIS A 187 -11.70 -14.18 7.02
CA HIS A 187 -11.88 -14.33 5.57
C HIS A 187 -11.41 -15.69 5.02
N ILE A 188 -10.41 -16.33 5.64
CA ILE A 188 -9.88 -17.63 5.21
C ILE A 188 -10.74 -18.79 5.74
N SER A 189 -11.43 -18.61 6.87
CA SER A 189 -12.26 -19.66 7.48
C SER A 189 -13.66 -19.77 6.86
N GLU A 190 -14.19 -18.78 6.17
CA GLU A 190 -15.52 -18.82 5.57
C GLU A 190 -15.67 -19.78 4.37
N PRO A 191 -14.73 -19.91 3.42
CA PRO A 191 -14.91 -20.82 2.28
C PRO A 191 -14.93 -22.31 2.66
N THR A 192 -14.32 -22.68 3.78
CA THR A 192 -14.29 -24.08 4.23
C THR A 192 -15.57 -24.54 4.90
N ARG A 193 -16.41 -23.64 5.39
CA ARG A 193 -17.72 -23.98 5.98
C ARG A 193 -18.77 -24.34 4.93
N HIS A 194 -18.75 -23.68 3.76
CA HIS A 194 -19.68 -23.99 2.67
C HIS A 194 -19.36 -25.27 1.91
N ALA A 195 -18.10 -25.70 1.92
CA ALA A 195 -17.68 -26.97 1.27
C ALA A 195 -17.98 -28.22 2.10
N GLN A 196 -18.39 -28.09 3.37
CA GLN A 196 -18.73 -29.21 4.26
C GLN A 196 -20.26 -29.48 4.35
N ILE A 197 -21.09 -28.71 3.65
CA ILE A 197 -22.57 -28.84 3.71
C ILE A 197 -23.15 -29.34 2.36
N SER A 198 -22.29 -29.70 1.42
CA SER A 198 -22.70 -30.33 0.14
C SER A 198 -22.12 -31.81 0.12
#